data_172a40533f089a41b5ca6846fcfb93db
#
_entry.id   172a40533f089a41b5ca6846fcfb93db
#
_cell.length_a   1.000
_cell.length_b   1.000
_cell.length_c   1.000
_cell.angle_alpha   90.00
_cell.angle_beta   90.00
_cell.angle_gamma   90.00
#
_symmetry.space_group_name_H-M   'P 1'
#
loop_
_entity.id
_entity.type
_entity.pdbx_description
1 polymer ?
#
loop_
_entity_poly.entity_id
_entity_poly.type
_entity_poly.pdbx_seq_one_letter_code
_entity_poly.pdbx_strand_id
1 'polypeptide(L)'
;MTGEKEKVPAKHGWIHDNPYLLLALAALFWSGNHIVGRAIGGEVPPIGISTVRWLLPTIALGLFAFPHIKSDWPVIRTHWGILLWLGIVGGALFTAGQYIGLQYTTALNVSVLNSLVPVLIIATGGIIFHDRVTPVQLCGILISSIGVLVIIAQGQLSNLQHLRFNWGDIIIVSNMMVFAVYAVYLRKRPPMHWMSFIFVFGAVSALTTLPFMLWEMAAGITFKPTWLTVFAVVYVCIFPSVLAFAAWNRGVQLIGANRSGPFVHLVPLYTAIFGSVLLNEHLSTFHIFGFALIIAGV
;
A
#
# COMPACT_ATOMS: atom_id res chain seq x y z
N MET A 1 -24.65 -32.57 31.50
CA MET A 1 -24.60 -32.54 30.03
C MET A 1 -25.05 -31.16 29.58
N THR A 2 -24.13 -30.20 29.57
CA THR A 2 -24.36 -28.81 29.09
C THR A 2 -23.82 -28.74 27.67
N GLY A 3 -24.73 -28.72 26.71
CA GLY A 3 -24.41 -28.60 25.29
C GLY A 3 -23.78 -27.23 25.02
N GLU A 4 -22.49 -27.21 24.82
CA GLU A 4 -21.76 -26.10 24.24
C GLU A 4 -22.27 -25.92 22.80
N LYS A 5 -23.08 -24.89 22.58
CA LYS A 5 -23.49 -24.50 21.22
C LYS A 5 -22.24 -24.03 20.49
N GLU A 6 -21.75 -24.89 19.61
CA GLU A 6 -20.74 -24.53 18.61
C GLU A 6 -21.18 -23.22 17.92
N LYS A 7 -20.46 -22.13 18.16
CA LYS A 7 -20.70 -20.86 17.49
C LYS A 7 -20.39 -21.07 16.01
N VAL A 8 -21.41 -21.28 15.20
CA VAL A 8 -21.32 -21.24 13.73
C VAL A 8 -20.66 -19.91 13.37
N PRO A 9 -19.51 -19.91 12.68
CA PRO A 9 -18.84 -18.67 12.29
C PRO A 9 -19.80 -17.89 11.38
N ALA A 10 -20.03 -16.62 11.71
CA ALA A 10 -20.84 -15.73 10.89
C ALA A 10 -20.31 -15.79 9.45
N LYS A 11 -21.17 -16.14 8.48
CA LYS A 11 -20.84 -16.09 7.06
C LYS A 11 -20.49 -14.63 6.72
N HIS A 12 -19.20 -14.31 6.69
CA HIS A 12 -18.73 -13.07 6.14
C HIS A 12 -19.04 -13.05 4.65
N GLY A 13 -19.45 -11.91 4.10
CA GLY A 13 -19.83 -11.82 2.68
C GLY A 13 -18.70 -12.29 1.76
N TRP A 14 -19.04 -12.86 0.60
CA TRP A 14 -18.12 -13.44 -0.38
C TRP A 14 -16.89 -12.56 -0.69
N ILE A 15 -17.05 -11.24 -0.73
CA ILE A 15 -15.94 -10.29 -0.97
C ILE A 15 -14.92 -10.32 0.17
N HIS A 16 -15.38 -10.41 1.43
CA HIS A 16 -14.52 -10.38 2.62
C HIS A 16 -13.62 -11.61 2.75
N ASP A 17 -13.98 -12.72 2.14
CA ASP A 17 -13.28 -14.00 2.24
C ASP A 17 -12.55 -14.39 0.94
N ASN A 18 -12.56 -13.52 -0.08
CA ASN A 18 -11.81 -13.72 -1.31
C ASN A 18 -10.49 -12.92 -1.30
N PRO A 19 -9.34 -13.56 -0.96
CA PRO A 19 -8.06 -12.85 -0.83
C PRO A 19 -7.57 -12.26 -2.15
N TYR A 20 -7.82 -12.92 -3.25
CA TYR A 20 -7.36 -12.49 -4.58
C TYR A 20 -8.07 -11.22 -5.02
N LEU A 21 -9.38 -11.17 -4.84
CA LEU A 21 -10.18 -9.96 -5.10
C LEU A 21 -9.75 -8.79 -4.21
N LEU A 22 -9.55 -9.05 -2.91
CA LEU A 22 -9.13 -8.04 -1.95
C LEU A 22 -7.76 -7.44 -2.33
N LEU A 23 -6.79 -8.27 -2.68
CA LEU A 23 -5.46 -7.83 -3.07
C LEU A 23 -5.47 -7.08 -4.41
N ALA A 24 -6.28 -7.53 -5.37
CA ALA A 24 -6.47 -6.84 -6.64
C ALA A 24 -7.12 -5.45 -6.44
N LEU A 25 -8.14 -5.33 -5.56
CA LEU A 25 -8.74 -4.05 -5.19
C LEU A 25 -7.75 -3.12 -4.47
N ALA A 26 -6.91 -3.66 -3.59
CA ALA A 26 -5.87 -2.86 -2.94
C ALA A 26 -4.91 -2.25 -3.99
N ALA A 27 -4.45 -3.06 -4.94
CA ALA A 27 -3.60 -2.58 -6.03
C ALA A 27 -4.30 -1.53 -6.92
N LEU A 28 -5.60 -1.72 -7.20
CA LEU A 28 -6.43 -0.77 -7.95
C LEU A 28 -6.49 0.60 -7.24
N PHE A 29 -6.76 0.62 -5.94
CA PHE A 29 -6.84 1.86 -5.16
C PHE A 29 -5.48 2.55 -5.04
N TRP A 30 -4.38 1.79 -4.91
CA TRP A 30 -3.04 2.35 -4.91
C TRP A 30 -2.61 2.89 -6.27
N SER A 31 -3.04 2.28 -7.38
CA SER A 31 -2.73 2.81 -8.72
C SER A 31 -3.31 4.21 -8.94
N GLY A 32 -4.53 4.46 -8.50
CA GLY A 32 -5.13 5.79 -8.54
C GLY A 32 -4.38 6.82 -7.69
N ASN A 33 -3.75 6.39 -6.56
CA ASN A 33 -2.91 7.29 -5.77
C ASN A 33 -1.68 7.81 -6.55
N HIS A 34 -1.13 7.02 -7.48
CA HIS A 34 -0.04 7.49 -8.34
C HIS A 34 -0.48 8.60 -9.29
N ILE A 35 -1.69 8.47 -9.87
CA ILE A 35 -2.25 9.48 -10.79
C ILE A 35 -2.55 10.77 -10.02
N VAL A 36 -3.25 10.66 -8.90
CA VAL A 36 -3.59 11.81 -8.05
C VAL A 36 -2.33 12.47 -7.51
N GLY A 37 -1.35 11.69 -7.02
CA GLY A 37 -0.07 12.21 -6.52
C GLY A 37 0.70 13.01 -7.58
N ARG A 38 0.66 12.59 -8.86
CA ARG A 38 1.23 13.37 -9.98
C ARG A 38 0.49 14.68 -10.22
N ALA A 39 -0.85 14.64 -10.15
CA ALA A 39 -1.68 15.82 -10.41
C ALA A 39 -1.48 16.93 -9.36
N ILE A 40 -1.17 16.58 -8.10
CA ILE A 40 -0.97 17.54 -7.00
C ILE A 40 0.50 17.78 -6.68
N GLY A 41 1.44 17.29 -7.50
CA GLY A 41 2.87 17.46 -7.29
C GLY A 41 3.24 18.94 -7.13
N GLY A 42 3.92 19.29 -6.03
CA GLY A 42 4.29 20.66 -5.69
C GLY A 42 3.17 21.54 -5.09
N GLU A 43 1.95 21.01 -4.93
CA GLU A 43 0.83 21.73 -4.29
C GLU A 43 0.61 21.33 -2.83
N VAL A 44 1.20 20.22 -2.40
CA VAL A 44 1.00 19.67 -1.07
C VAL A 44 2.33 19.32 -0.40
N PRO A 45 2.47 19.55 0.92
CA PRO A 45 3.64 19.12 1.68
C PRO A 45 3.67 17.58 1.78
N PRO A 46 4.83 16.92 1.57
CA PRO A 46 4.92 15.46 1.51
C PRO A 46 4.57 14.76 2.83
N ILE A 47 5.00 15.31 3.95
CA ILE A 47 4.62 14.73 5.26
C ILE A 47 3.22 15.18 5.64
N GLY A 48 2.84 16.41 5.28
CA GLY A 48 1.49 16.92 5.48
C GLY A 48 0.42 16.03 4.85
N ILE A 49 0.57 15.67 3.57
CA ILE A 49 -0.40 14.77 2.91
C ILE A 49 -0.38 13.38 3.54
N SER A 50 0.79 12.87 3.96
CA SER A 50 0.89 11.58 4.68
C SER A 50 0.18 11.63 6.03
N THR A 51 0.23 12.76 6.74
CA THR A 51 -0.48 12.94 8.02
C THR A 51 -1.98 13.04 7.81
N VAL A 52 -2.43 13.92 6.91
CA VAL A 52 -3.85 14.20 6.67
C VAL A 52 -4.58 12.96 6.17
N ARG A 53 -3.97 12.17 5.30
CA ARG A 53 -4.55 10.92 4.77
C ARG A 53 -4.82 9.85 5.83
N TRP A 54 -4.19 9.94 7.00
CA TRP A 54 -4.49 9.06 8.14
C TRP A 54 -5.31 9.76 9.22
N LEU A 55 -5.09 11.05 9.45
CA LEU A 55 -5.79 11.82 10.48
C LEU A 55 -7.30 11.90 10.21
N LEU A 56 -7.68 12.34 9.01
CA LEU A 56 -9.09 12.53 8.68
C LEU A 56 -9.90 11.22 8.71
N PRO A 57 -9.44 10.11 8.07
CA PRO A 57 -10.14 8.84 8.21
C PRO A 57 -10.19 8.31 9.64
N THR A 58 -9.15 8.53 10.42
CA THR A 58 -9.13 8.10 11.83
C THR A 58 -10.20 8.81 12.64
N ILE A 59 -10.36 10.12 12.45
CA ILE A 59 -11.45 10.90 13.09
C ILE A 59 -12.80 10.34 12.66
N ALA A 60 -13.02 10.15 11.35
CA ALA A 60 -14.27 9.62 10.83
C ALA A 60 -14.55 8.20 11.37
N LEU A 61 -13.57 7.29 11.31
CA LEU A 61 -13.72 5.94 11.84
C LEU A 61 -13.93 5.92 13.35
N GLY A 62 -13.34 6.86 14.10
CA GLY A 62 -13.56 6.99 15.53
C GLY A 62 -15.03 7.22 15.88
N LEU A 63 -15.76 7.93 15.03
CA LEU A 63 -17.21 8.14 15.19
C LEU A 63 -18.04 6.88 14.84
N PHE A 64 -17.75 6.27 13.68
CA PHE A 64 -18.54 5.14 13.17
C PHE A 64 -18.15 3.78 13.78
N ALA A 65 -16.87 3.58 14.08
CA ALA A 65 -16.34 2.32 14.59
C ALA A 65 -16.31 2.23 16.12
N PHE A 66 -16.79 3.24 16.83
CA PHE A 66 -16.73 3.31 18.30
C PHE A 66 -17.21 2.04 19.02
N PRO A 67 -18.35 1.40 18.62
CA PRO A 67 -18.78 0.15 19.24
C PRO A 67 -17.77 -0.98 19.09
N HIS A 68 -17.15 -1.10 17.90
CA HIS A 68 -16.13 -2.13 17.61
C HIS A 68 -14.83 -1.83 18.37
N ILE A 69 -14.40 -0.56 18.42
CA ILE A 69 -13.21 -0.13 19.16
C ILE A 69 -13.38 -0.43 20.64
N LYS A 70 -14.57 -0.15 21.20
CA LYS A 70 -14.87 -0.44 22.60
C LYS A 70 -14.85 -1.95 22.90
N SER A 71 -15.39 -2.77 22.01
CA SER A 71 -15.36 -4.22 22.12
C SER A 71 -13.95 -4.78 22.03
N ASP A 72 -13.12 -4.23 21.13
CA ASP A 72 -11.74 -4.67 20.90
C ASP A 72 -10.72 -4.03 21.86
N TRP A 73 -11.17 -3.12 22.75
CA TRP A 73 -10.28 -2.40 23.67
C TRP A 73 -9.36 -3.29 24.51
N PRO A 74 -9.82 -4.42 25.08
CA PRO A 74 -8.95 -5.35 25.79
C PRO A 74 -7.83 -5.91 24.89
N VAL A 75 -8.15 -6.25 23.62
CA VAL A 75 -7.19 -6.73 22.64
C VAL A 75 -6.17 -5.65 22.28
N ILE A 76 -6.63 -4.40 22.07
CA ILE A 76 -5.78 -3.25 21.78
C ILE A 76 -4.79 -3.03 22.92
N ARG A 77 -5.25 -3.01 24.18
CA ARG A 77 -4.39 -2.82 25.35
C ARG A 77 -3.36 -3.92 25.54
N THR A 78 -3.72 -5.17 25.26
CA THR A 78 -2.80 -6.30 25.43
C THR A 78 -1.76 -6.33 24.32
N HIS A 79 -2.10 -5.90 23.11
CA HIS A 79 -1.25 -6.00 21.92
C HIS A 79 -0.78 -4.63 21.40
N TRP A 80 -0.80 -3.59 22.27
CA TRP A 80 -0.46 -2.22 21.84
C TRP A 80 0.91 -2.12 21.15
N GLY A 81 1.92 -2.90 21.58
CA GLY A 81 3.27 -2.86 21.00
C GLY A 81 3.31 -3.25 19.53
N ILE A 82 2.63 -4.35 19.14
CA ILE A 82 2.59 -4.74 17.72
C ILE A 82 1.70 -3.80 16.90
N LEU A 83 0.63 -3.28 17.46
CA LEU A 83 -0.23 -2.30 16.78
C LEU A 83 0.50 -0.99 16.54
N LEU A 84 1.26 -0.50 17.53
CA LEU A 84 2.14 0.65 17.40
C LEU A 84 3.19 0.42 16.31
N TRP A 85 3.88 -0.73 16.35
CA TRP A 85 4.85 -1.11 15.32
C TRP A 85 4.26 -1.09 13.92
N LEU A 86 3.13 -1.75 13.71
CA LEU A 86 2.46 -1.81 12.42
C LEU A 86 2.05 -0.42 11.92
N GLY A 87 1.50 0.44 12.79
CA GLY A 87 1.11 1.81 12.45
C GLY A 87 2.32 2.69 12.11
N ILE A 88 3.41 2.61 12.87
CA ILE A 88 4.64 3.37 12.57
C ILE A 88 5.25 2.90 11.25
N VAL A 89 5.49 1.59 11.10
CA VAL A 89 6.21 1.05 9.94
C VAL A 89 5.35 1.12 8.67
N GLY A 90 4.13 0.59 8.73
CA GLY A 90 3.26 0.49 7.56
C GLY A 90 2.48 1.76 7.23
N GLY A 91 2.18 2.56 8.24
CA GLY A 91 1.39 3.78 8.06
C GLY A 91 2.24 5.04 7.98
N ALA A 92 3.05 5.32 9.00
CA ALA A 92 3.83 6.56 9.06
C ALA A 92 5.04 6.53 8.13
N LEU A 93 5.99 5.63 8.37
CA LEU A 93 7.26 5.58 7.63
C LEU A 93 7.04 5.27 6.16
N PHE A 94 6.22 4.24 5.84
CA PHE A 94 5.96 3.87 4.45
C PHE A 94 5.30 5.00 3.67
N THR A 95 4.25 5.63 4.21
CA THR A 95 3.53 6.65 3.45
C THR A 95 4.31 7.97 3.35
N ALA A 96 5.00 8.40 4.41
CA ALA A 96 5.86 9.59 4.37
C ALA A 96 7.07 9.36 3.45
N GLY A 97 7.75 8.21 3.58
CA GLY A 97 8.90 7.85 2.76
C GLY A 97 8.57 7.82 1.27
N GLN A 98 7.37 7.37 0.90
CA GLN A 98 6.89 7.38 -0.49
C GLN A 98 6.80 8.81 -1.05
N TYR A 99 6.17 9.73 -0.32
CA TYR A 99 6.03 11.11 -0.79
C TYR A 99 7.33 11.90 -0.74
N ILE A 100 8.20 11.65 0.25
CA ILE A 100 9.53 12.26 0.31
C ILE A 100 10.39 11.77 -0.86
N GLY A 101 10.44 10.46 -1.10
CA GLY A 101 11.23 9.88 -2.19
C GLY A 101 10.83 10.42 -3.56
N LEU A 102 9.51 10.57 -3.81
CA LEU A 102 8.98 11.13 -5.05
C LEU A 102 9.41 12.58 -5.34
N GLN A 103 9.88 13.33 -4.35
CA GLN A 103 10.44 14.68 -4.59
C GLN A 103 11.83 14.65 -5.24
N TYR A 104 12.57 13.55 -5.07
CA TYR A 104 13.96 13.44 -5.50
C TYR A 104 14.16 12.46 -6.66
N THR A 105 13.14 11.69 -7.04
CA THR A 105 13.22 10.72 -8.14
C THR A 105 12.01 10.82 -9.07
N THR A 106 12.13 10.16 -10.23
CA THR A 106 11.07 10.15 -11.25
C THR A 106 10.04 9.05 -10.96
N ALA A 107 8.80 9.27 -11.44
CA ALA A 107 7.76 8.23 -11.37
C ALA A 107 8.17 6.94 -12.12
N LEU A 108 9.00 7.05 -13.15
CA LEU A 108 9.57 5.92 -13.88
C LEU A 108 10.47 5.08 -12.96
N ASN A 109 11.44 5.72 -12.29
CA ASN A 109 12.32 5.04 -11.34
C ASN A 109 11.51 4.36 -10.21
N VAL A 110 10.55 5.07 -9.62
CA VAL A 110 9.68 4.51 -8.58
C VAL A 110 8.93 3.28 -9.08
N SER A 111 8.43 3.30 -10.31
CA SER A 111 7.71 2.17 -10.90
C SER A 111 8.62 0.95 -11.10
N VAL A 112 9.86 1.17 -11.57
CA VAL A 112 10.88 0.09 -11.66
C VAL A 112 11.17 -0.48 -10.28
N LEU A 113 11.44 0.40 -9.31
CA LEU A 113 11.79 -0.02 -7.95
C LEU A 113 10.65 -0.75 -7.24
N ASN A 114 9.40 -0.37 -7.48
CA ASN A 114 8.22 -1.08 -6.96
C ASN A 114 8.15 -2.55 -7.39
N SER A 115 8.75 -2.91 -8.52
CA SER A 115 8.82 -4.32 -8.95
C SER A 115 9.69 -5.19 -8.02
N LEU A 116 10.50 -4.58 -7.16
CA LEU A 116 11.28 -5.29 -6.15
C LEU A 116 10.45 -5.71 -4.92
N VAL A 117 9.29 -5.12 -4.69
CA VAL A 117 8.50 -5.35 -3.48
C VAL A 117 8.21 -6.82 -3.21
N PRO A 118 7.74 -7.65 -4.16
CA PRO A 118 7.51 -9.07 -3.89
C PRO A 118 8.78 -9.83 -3.51
N VAL A 119 9.91 -9.50 -4.14
CA VAL A 119 11.22 -10.10 -3.82
C VAL A 119 11.64 -9.71 -2.40
N LEU A 120 11.47 -8.43 -2.02
CA LEU A 120 11.78 -7.95 -0.68
C LEU A 120 10.88 -8.58 0.39
N ILE A 121 9.60 -8.79 0.11
CA ILE A 121 8.67 -9.49 1.03
C ILE A 121 9.15 -10.92 1.27
N ILE A 122 9.49 -11.65 0.22
CA ILE A 122 9.98 -13.03 0.34
C ILE A 122 11.32 -13.07 1.09
N ALA A 123 12.26 -12.21 0.73
CA ALA A 123 13.56 -12.14 1.41
C ALA A 123 13.38 -11.82 2.91
N THR A 124 12.56 -10.82 3.23
CA THR A 124 12.26 -10.42 4.61
C THR A 124 11.58 -11.56 5.39
N GLY A 125 10.59 -12.23 4.78
CA GLY A 125 9.91 -13.38 5.38
C GLY A 125 10.87 -14.55 5.64
N GLY A 126 11.77 -14.82 4.69
CA GLY A 126 12.81 -15.84 4.82
C GLY A 126 13.82 -15.53 5.93
N ILE A 127 14.29 -14.28 6.02
CA ILE A 127 15.27 -13.86 7.02
C ILE A 127 14.66 -13.80 8.44
N ILE A 128 13.46 -13.19 8.58
CA ILE A 128 12.90 -12.91 9.90
C ILE A 128 12.11 -14.11 10.46
N PHE A 129 11.37 -14.81 9.60
CA PHE A 129 10.46 -15.89 10.01
C PHE A 129 10.82 -17.26 9.44
N HIS A 130 11.93 -17.38 8.71
CA HIS A 130 12.38 -18.60 8.07
C HIS A 130 11.33 -19.21 7.13
N ASP A 131 10.56 -18.35 6.46
CA ASP A 131 9.54 -18.77 5.51
C ASP A 131 10.18 -19.48 4.32
N ARG A 132 9.61 -20.63 3.96
CA ARG A 132 10.04 -21.35 2.76
C ARG A 132 9.34 -20.79 1.53
N VAL A 133 10.12 -20.55 0.49
CA VAL A 133 9.62 -20.08 -0.81
C VAL A 133 9.55 -21.28 -1.75
N THR A 134 8.41 -21.45 -2.41
CA THR A 134 8.28 -22.51 -3.42
C THR A 134 8.86 -22.05 -4.76
N PRO A 135 9.40 -22.97 -5.57
CA PRO A 135 9.85 -22.63 -6.92
C PRO A 135 8.78 -21.97 -7.79
N VAL A 136 7.51 -22.38 -7.61
CA VAL A 136 6.37 -21.80 -8.34
C VAL A 136 6.19 -20.32 -7.97
N GLN A 137 6.28 -19.96 -6.68
CA GLN A 137 6.22 -18.56 -6.24
C GLN A 137 7.36 -17.73 -6.83
N LEU A 138 8.58 -18.27 -6.83
CA LEU A 138 9.74 -17.60 -7.42
C LEU A 138 9.55 -17.37 -8.92
N CYS A 139 9.13 -18.40 -9.66
CA CYS A 139 8.82 -18.28 -11.09
C CYS A 139 7.73 -17.25 -11.36
N GLY A 140 6.64 -17.26 -10.58
CA GLY A 140 5.55 -16.27 -10.70
C GLY A 140 6.05 -14.83 -10.53
N ILE A 141 6.85 -14.57 -9.48
CA ILE A 141 7.45 -13.27 -9.25
C ILE A 141 8.37 -12.83 -10.40
N LEU A 142 9.21 -13.74 -10.91
CA LEU A 142 10.10 -13.42 -12.03
C LEU A 142 9.30 -13.07 -13.28
N ILE A 143 8.28 -13.87 -13.61
CA ILE A 143 7.42 -13.64 -14.78
C ILE A 143 6.70 -12.30 -14.66
N SER A 144 6.08 -12.02 -13.51
CA SER A 144 5.37 -10.75 -13.30
C SER A 144 6.30 -9.55 -13.26
N SER A 145 7.53 -9.70 -12.71
CA SER A 145 8.55 -8.64 -12.75
C SER A 145 8.98 -8.32 -14.19
N ILE A 146 9.16 -9.33 -15.03
CA ILE A 146 9.45 -9.12 -16.47
C ILE A 146 8.29 -8.36 -17.13
N GLY A 147 7.05 -8.71 -16.83
CA GLY A 147 5.87 -7.98 -17.33
C GLY A 147 5.88 -6.50 -16.93
N VAL A 148 6.20 -6.18 -15.67
CA VAL A 148 6.35 -4.79 -15.20
C VAL A 148 7.47 -4.08 -15.96
N LEU A 149 8.63 -4.71 -16.12
CA LEU A 149 9.75 -4.13 -16.86
C LEU A 149 9.41 -3.86 -18.33
N VAL A 150 8.67 -4.76 -19.00
CA VAL A 150 8.20 -4.55 -20.38
C VAL A 150 7.31 -3.30 -20.49
N ILE A 151 6.39 -3.09 -19.54
CA ILE A 151 5.52 -1.90 -19.52
C ILE A 151 6.38 -0.65 -19.32
N ILE A 152 7.27 -0.64 -18.32
CA ILE A 152 8.07 0.52 -17.95
C ILE A 152 9.07 0.87 -19.06
N ALA A 153 9.68 -0.12 -19.69
CA ALA A 153 10.58 0.06 -20.81
C ALA A 153 9.85 0.43 -22.12
N GLN A 154 8.51 0.48 -22.12
CA GLN A 154 7.70 0.72 -23.31
C GLN A 154 8.06 -0.23 -24.49
N GLY A 155 8.41 -1.47 -24.17
CA GLY A 155 8.85 -2.47 -25.13
C GLY A 155 10.27 -2.27 -25.69
N GLN A 156 11.01 -1.26 -25.25
CA GLN A 156 12.36 -0.93 -25.71
C GLN A 156 13.35 -0.93 -24.55
N LEU A 157 14.27 -1.89 -24.51
CA LEU A 157 15.28 -1.98 -23.44
C LEU A 157 16.20 -0.74 -23.36
N SER A 158 16.37 -0.01 -24.49
CA SER A 158 17.10 1.25 -24.51
C SER A 158 16.53 2.31 -23.56
N ASN A 159 15.23 2.28 -23.31
CA ASN A 159 14.60 3.21 -22.35
C ASN A 159 15.07 2.99 -20.92
N LEU A 160 15.46 1.76 -20.57
CA LEU A 160 16.04 1.45 -19.25
C LEU A 160 17.46 2.01 -19.08
N GLN A 161 18.19 2.30 -20.19
CA GLN A 161 19.52 2.89 -20.14
C GLN A 161 19.48 4.37 -19.72
N HIS A 162 18.31 5.02 -19.83
CA HIS A 162 18.10 6.40 -19.38
C HIS A 162 17.77 6.53 -17.89
N LEU A 163 17.67 5.40 -17.16
CA LEU A 163 17.49 5.40 -15.71
C LEU A 163 18.76 5.98 -15.07
N ARG A 164 18.61 7.14 -14.44
CA ARG A 164 19.67 7.77 -13.63
C ARG A 164 19.33 7.56 -12.17
N PHE A 165 20.12 6.75 -11.49
CA PHE A 165 19.97 6.53 -10.06
C PHE A 165 20.38 7.79 -9.28
N ASN A 166 19.58 8.14 -8.30
CA ASN A 166 19.76 9.31 -7.46
C ASN A 166 19.42 9.01 -5.99
N TRP A 167 19.59 9.98 -5.10
CA TRP A 167 19.26 9.82 -3.69
C TRP A 167 17.80 9.46 -3.44
N GLY A 168 16.88 9.95 -4.26
CA GLY A 168 15.46 9.58 -4.18
C GLY A 168 15.23 8.10 -4.39
N ASP A 169 15.99 7.45 -5.26
CA ASP A 169 15.88 6.01 -5.51
C ASP A 169 16.29 5.20 -4.27
N ILE A 170 17.32 5.66 -3.55
CA ILE A 170 17.74 5.02 -2.28
C ILE A 170 16.62 5.16 -1.23
N ILE A 171 15.99 6.33 -1.14
CA ILE A 171 14.84 6.54 -0.23
C ILE A 171 13.70 5.60 -0.62
N ILE A 172 13.38 5.47 -1.90
CA ILE A 172 12.31 4.59 -2.39
C ILE A 172 12.63 3.12 -2.12
N VAL A 173 13.84 2.62 -2.41
CA VAL A 173 14.23 1.23 -2.10
C VAL A 173 14.15 0.96 -0.60
N SER A 174 14.64 1.87 0.24
CA SER A 174 14.52 1.77 1.69
C SER A 174 13.06 1.72 2.12
N ASN A 175 12.21 2.52 1.48
CA ASN A 175 10.77 2.56 1.73
C ASN A 175 10.07 1.25 1.30
N MET A 176 10.49 0.62 0.20
CA MET A 176 10.01 -0.71 -0.20
C MET A 176 10.39 -1.78 0.84
N MET A 177 11.59 -1.69 1.42
CA MET A 177 11.99 -2.57 2.50
C MET A 177 11.11 -2.36 3.75
N VAL A 178 10.79 -1.11 4.10
CA VAL A 178 9.84 -0.77 5.18
C VAL A 178 8.48 -1.42 4.93
N PHE A 179 7.97 -1.35 3.68
CA PHE A 179 6.71 -2.00 3.32
C PHE A 179 6.79 -3.53 3.40
N ALA A 180 7.90 -4.13 2.95
CA ALA A 180 8.12 -5.58 3.04
C ALA A 180 8.13 -6.06 4.50
N VAL A 181 8.82 -5.34 5.38
CA VAL A 181 8.82 -5.61 6.83
C VAL A 181 7.40 -5.51 7.39
N TYR A 182 6.67 -4.44 7.08
CA TYR A 182 5.27 -4.30 7.48
C TYR A 182 4.41 -5.48 7.02
N ALA A 183 4.47 -5.84 5.72
CA ALA A 183 3.66 -6.92 5.14
C ALA A 183 3.92 -8.27 5.84
N VAL A 184 5.19 -8.56 6.14
CA VAL A 184 5.58 -9.81 6.82
C VAL A 184 5.14 -9.81 8.29
N TYR A 185 5.22 -8.66 8.98
CA TYR A 185 4.79 -8.53 10.39
C TYR A 185 3.27 -8.52 10.57
N LEU A 186 2.47 -8.34 9.50
CA LEU A 186 1.01 -8.45 9.57
C LEU A 186 0.53 -9.80 10.10
N ARG A 187 1.33 -10.87 10.00
CA ARG A 187 1.02 -12.18 10.61
C ARG A 187 0.89 -12.12 12.14
N LYS A 188 1.50 -11.11 12.78
CA LYS A 188 1.41 -10.88 14.23
C LYS A 188 0.24 -9.99 14.63
N ARG A 189 -0.55 -9.53 13.64
CA ARG A 189 -1.76 -8.73 13.92
C ARG A 189 -2.72 -9.53 14.79
N PRO A 190 -3.17 -8.97 15.93
CA PRO A 190 -4.14 -9.65 16.79
C PRO A 190 -5.52 -9.75 16.10
N PRO A 191 -6.33 -10.76 16.47
CA PRO A 191 -7.69 -10.89 15.97
C PRO A 191 -8.55 -9.76 16.54
N MET A 192 -9.03 -8.88 15.65
CA MET A 192 -9.87 -7.74 15.99
C MET A 192 -10.65 -7.29 14.76
N HIS A 193 -11.71 -6.53 14.97
CA HIS A 193 -12.51 -6.00 13.87
C HIS A 193 -11.65 -5.11 12.96
N TRP A 194 -11.87 -5.18 11.64
CA TRP A 194 -11.05 -4.46 10.67
C TRP A 194 -11.09 -2.93 10.88
N MET A 195 -12.25 -2.37 11.25
CA MET A 195 -12.38 -0.93 11.54
C MET A 195 -11.55 -0.53 12.75
N SER A 196 -11.56 -1.33 13.83
CA SER A 196 -10.74 -1.10 15.02
C SER A 196 -9.26 -1.11 14.66
N PHE A 197 -8.84 -2.06 13.81
CA PHE A 197 -7.45 -2.12 13.36
C PHE A 197 -7.06 -0.89 12.53
N ILE A 198 -7.86 -0.50 11.52
CA ILE A 198 -7.57 0.68 10.68
C ILE A 198 -7.61 1.98 11.51
N PHE A 199 -8.52 2.07 12.49
CA PHE A 199 -8.55 3.20 13.43
C PHE A 199 -7.24 3.33 14.22
N VAL A 200 -6.79 2.25 14.87
CA VAL A 200 -5.54 2.27 15.66
C VAL A 200 -4.33 2.52 14.76
N PHE A 201 -4.29 1.83 13.63
CA PHE A 201 -3.22 1.99 12.63
C PHE A 201 -3.14 3.44 12.11
N GLY A 202 -4.26 4.03 11.75
CA GLY A 202 -4.33 5.42 11.29
C GLY A 202 -4.01 6.43 12.38
N ALA A 203 -4.50 6.21 13.62
CA ALA A 203 -4.19 7.07 14.77
C ALA A 203 -2.68 7.08 15.06
N VAL A 204 -2.05 5.91 15.11
CA VAL A 204 -0.60 5.79 15.29
C VAL A 204 0.15 6.48 14.16
N SER A 205 -0.27 6.24 12.91
CA SER A 205 0.36 6.84 11.74
C SER A 205 0.28 8.37 11.77
N ALA A 206 -0.92 8.90 12.00
CA ALA A 206 -1.15 10.35 12.07
C ALA A 206 -0.37 11.00 13.22
N LEU A 207 -0.43 10.42 14.43
CA LEU A 207 0.28 10.95 15.59
C LEU A 207 1.81 10.91 15.42
N THR A 208 2.34 9.89 14.74
CA THR A 208 3.78 9.78 14.44
C THR A 208 4.24 10.84 13.45
N THR A 209 3.43 11.14 12.43
CA THR A 209 3.81 12.10 11.37
C THR A 209 3.40 13.54 11.70
N LEU A 210 2.48 13.76 12.65
CA LEU A 210 1.96 15.08 13.01
C LEU A 210 3.05 16.10 13.41
N PRO A 211 4.03 15.77 14.26
CA PRO A 211 5.09 16.74 14.61
C PRO A 211 5.87 17.21 13.38
N PHE A 212 6.12 16.32 12.43
CA PHE A 212 6.84 16.65 11.20
C PHE A 212 5.99 17.46 10.22
N MET A 213 4.66 17.22 10.15
CA MET A 213 3.74 18.08 9.42
C MET A 213 3.73 19.50 10.01
N LEU A 214 3.68 19.63 11.34
CA LEU A 214 3.74 20.93 12.00
C LEU A 214 5.07 21.65 11.72
N TRP A 215 6.16 20.92 11.65
CA TRP A 215 7.46 21.45 11.25
C TRP A 215 7.46 21.92 9.79
N GLU A 216 6.91 21.15 8.82
CA GLU A 216 6.74 21.60 7.43
C GLU A 216 5.94 22.90 7.35
N MET A 217 4.83 22.99 8.09
CA MET A 217 3.99 24.20 8.15
C MET A 217 4.76 25.41 8.72
N ALA A 218 5.53 25.20 9.79
CA ALA A 218 6.38 26.24 10.39
C ALA A 218 7.50 26.70 9.43
N ALA A 219 7.98 25.79 8.56
CA ALA A 219 8.93 26.10 7.50
C ALA A 219 8.29 26.78 6.26
N GLY A 220 6.98 27.06 6.29
CA GLY A 220 6.26 27.71 5.20
C GLY A 220 5.82 26.74 4.08
N ILE A 221 6.01 25.42 4.25
CA ILE A 221 5.56 24.41 3.29
C ILE A 221 4.11 24.04 3.64
N THR A 222 3.16 24.60 2.89
CA THR A 222 1.73 24.50 3.19
C THR A 222 0.94 23.94 2.00
N PHE A 223 -0.27 23.46 2.28
CA PHE A 223 -1.21 23.05 1.24
C PHE A 223 -1.70 24.27 0.45
N LYS A 224 -1.71 24.15 -0.87
CA LYS A 224 -2.41 25.14 -1.70
C LYS A 224 -3.91 24.80 -1.72
N PRO A 225 -4.80 25.74 -1.33
CA PRO A 225 -6.23 25.47 -1.21
C PRO A 225 -6.92 25.52 -2.59
N THR A 226 -6.63 24.52 -3.44
CA THR A 226 -7.30 24.35 -4.74
C THR A 226 -8.35 23.25 -4.66
N TRP A 227 -9.34 23.27 -5.55
CA TRP A 227 -10.33 22.18 -5.66
C TRP A 227 -9.66 20.84 -5.96
N LEU A 228 -8.58 20.86 -6.76
CA LEU A 228 -7.80 19.67 -7.04
C LEU A 228 -7.17 19.09 -5.77
N THR A 229 -6.58 19.95 -4.94
CA THR A 229 -6.01 19.54 -3.64
C THR A 229 -7.08 18.95 -2.72
N VAL A 230 -8.26 19.57 -2.62
CA VAL A 230 -9.37 19.03 -1.81
C VAL A 230 -9.82 17.67 -2.32
N PHE A 231 -10.05 17.54 -3.62
CA PHE A 231 -10.42 16.24 -4.24
C PHE A 231 -9.34 15.18 -3.98
N ALA A 232 -8.07 15.52 -4.17
CA ALA A 232 -6.94 14.64 -3.94
C ALA A 232 -6.87 14.15 -2.48
N VAL A 233 -7.04 15.07 -1.51
CA VAL A 233 -7.07 14.72 -0.08
C VAL A 233 -8.21 13.75 0.21
N VAL A 234 -9.43 14.05 -0.25
CA VAL A 234 -10.59 13.15 -0.04
C VAL A 234 -10.32 11.78 -0.67
N TYR A 235 -9.82 11.75 -1.90
CA TYR A 235 -9.48 10.51 -2.60
C TYR A 235 -8.45 9.68 -1.81
N VAL A 236 -7.31 10.31 -1.43
CA VAL A 236 -6.24 9.56 -0.74
C VAL A 236 -6.64 9.10 0.66
N CYS A 237 -7.54 9.82 1.32
CA CYS A 237 -8.09 9.41 2.62
C CYS A 237 -8.92 8.13 2.50
N ILE A 238 -9.77 8.03 1.51
CA ILE A 238 -10.74 6.93 1.38
C ILE A 238 -10.11 5.73 0.68
N PHE A 239 -9.67 5.91 -0.57
CA PHE A 239 -9.30 4.79 -1.43
C PHE A 239 -7.94 4.16 -1.09
N PRO A 240 -6.79 4.86 -1.23
CA PRO A 240 -5.50 4.23 -0.98
C PRO A 240 -5.16 4.11 0.51
N SER A 241 -5.89 4.77 1.43
CA SER A 241 -5.65 4.62 2.87
C SER A 241 -6.61 3.60 3.50
N VAL A 242 -7.89 3.91 3.63
CA VAL A 242 -8.82 3.03 4.35
C VAL A 242 -9.08 1.75 3.56
N LEU A 243 -9.57 1.87 2.31
CA LEU A 243 -10.03 0.72 1.54
C LEU A 243 -8.88 -0.17 1.10
N ALA A 244 -7.80 0.41 0.56
CA ALA A 244 -6.66 -0.37 0.11
C ALA A 244 -5.97 -1.09 1.27
N PHE A 245 -5.71 -0.42 2.39
CA PHE A 245 -5.08 -1.06 3.54
C PHE A 245 -5.99 -2.07 4.21
N ALA A 246 -7.30 -1.83 4.30
CA ALA A 246 -8.24 -2.85 4.81
C ALA A 246 -8.22 -4.10 3.93
N ALA A 247 -8.30 -3.93 2.61
CA ALA A 247 -8.28 -5.02 1.65
C ALA A 247 -6.93 -5.76 1.65
N TRP A 248 -5.80 -5.03 1.60
CA TRP A 248 -4.46 -5.61 1.69
C TRP A 248 -4.25 -6.41 2.97
N ASN A 249 -4.56 -5.81 4.12
CA ASN A 249 -4.37 -6.44 5.42
C ASN A 249 -5.20 -7.71 5.56
N ARG A 250 -6.44 -7.72 5.05
CA ARG A 250 -7.27 -8.91 5.03
C ARG A 250 -6.74 -9.96 4.07
N GLY A 251 -6.33 -9.57 2.87
CA GLY A 251 -5.71 -10.46 1.89
C GLY A 251 -4.46 -11.14 2.44
N VAL A 252 -3.54 -10.36 3.02
CA VAL A 252 -2.33 -10.91 3.67
C VAL A 252 -2.68 -11.83 4.84
N GLN A 253 -3.70 -11.51 5.63
CA GLN A 253 -4.16 -12.38 6.72
C GLN A 253 -4.66 -13.73 6.22
N LEU A 254 -5.31 -13.76 5.05
CA LEU A 254 -5.90 -14.99 4.48
C LEU A 254 -4.86 -15.90 3.81
N ILE A 255 -3.91 -15.35 3.05
CA ILE A 255 -2.97 -16.16 2.25
C ILE A 255 -1.50 -15.95 2.57
N GLY A 256 -1.19 -15.06 3.51
CA GLY A 256 0.18 -14.72 3.92
C GLY A 256 0.88 -13.72 3.00
N ALA A 257 1.92 -13.07 3.53
CA ALA A 257 2.64 -11.99 2.83
C ALA A 257 3.31 -12.46 1.53
N ASN A 258 3.94 -13.65 1.53
CA ASN A 258 4.65 -14.17 0.37
C ASN A 258 3.74 -14.38 -0.86
N ARG A 259 2.50 -14.84 -0.65
CA ARG A 259 1.52 -15.02 -1.72
C ARG A 259 0.82 -13.71 -2.10
N SER A 260 0.78 -12.74 -1.20
CA SER A 260 0.17 -11.43 -1.46
C SER A 260 1.11 -10.50 -2.24
N GLY A 261 2.43 -10.66 -2.07
CA GLY A 261 3.45 -9.81 -2.68
C GLY A 261 3.26 -9.56 -4.19
N PRO A 262 3.12 -10.61 -5.02
CA PRO A 262 2.96 -10.46 -6.47
C PRO A 262 1.82 -9.53 -6.90
N PHE A 263 0.75 -9.39 -6.11
CA PHE A 263 -0.37 -8.51 -6.42
C PHE A 263 0.02 -7.02 -6.50
N VAL A 264 1.15 -6.62 -5.91
CA VAL A 264 1.69 -5.26 -6.07
C VAL A 264 2.04 -4.97 -7.53
N HIS A 265 2.38 -5.97 -8.34
CA HIS A 265 2.63 -5.81 -9.76
C HIS A 265 1.38 -5.45 -10.59
N LEU A 266 0.17 -5.60 -10.03
CA LEU A 266 -1.06 -5.08 -10.64
C LEU A 266 -1.13 -3.55 -10.62
N VAL A 267 -0.38 -2.87 -9.73
CA VAL A 267 -0.39 -1.40 -9.64
C VAL A 267 0.03 -0.74 -10.95
N PRO A 268 1.19 -1.05 -11.58
CA PRO A 268 1.55 -0.49 -12.88
C PRO A 268 0.56 -0.87 -13.99
N LEU A 269 -0.03 -2.07 -13.96
CA LEU A 269 -1.07 -2.48 -14.90
C LEU A 269 -2.29 -1.56 -14.81
N TYR A 270 -2.85 -1.38 -13.61
CA TYR A 270 -3.99 -0.49 -13.42
C TYR A 270 -3.65 0.98 -13.70
N THR A 271 -2.42 1.43 -13.37
CA THR A 271 -1.98 2.79 -13.69
C THR A 271 -1.96 3.04 -15.20
N ALA A 272 -1.50 2.07 -16.00
CA ALA A 272 -1.53 2.18 -17.45
C ALA A 272 -2.96 2.17 -18.02
N ILE A 273 -3.87 1.36 -17.46
CA ILE A 273 -5.28 1.35 -17.84
C ILE A 273 -5.92 2.71 -17.51
N PHE A 274 -5.69 3.26 -16.31
CA PHE A 274 -6.21 4.58 -15.96
C PHE A 274 -5.62 5.71 -16.82
N GLY A 275 -4.33 5.64 -17.15
CA GLY A 275 -3.69 6.56 -18.10
C GLY A 275 -4.39 6.53 -19.46
N SER A 276 -4.69 5.34 -19.96
CA SER A 276 -5.42 5.19 -21.22
C SER A 276 -6.84 5.77 -21.17
N VAL A 277 -7.59 5.47 -20.10
CA VAL A 277 -9.02 5.86 -20.01
C VAL A 277 -9.19 7.34 -19.64
N LEU A 278 -8.35 7.85 -18.73
CA LEU A 278 -8.52 9.20 -18.16
C LEU A 278 -7.70 10.27 -18.89
N LEU A 279 -6.55 9.88 -19.47
CA LEU A 279 -5.60 10.79 -20.10
C LEU A 279 -5.54 10.61 -21.61
N ASN A 280 -6.40 9.75 -22.21
CA ASN A 280 -6.41 9.38 -23.65
C ASN A 280 -5.03 8.87 -24.13
N GLU A 281 -4.24 8.24 -23.27
CA GLU A 281 -2.99 7.61 -23.67
C GLU A 281 -3.28 6.33 -24.45
N HIS A 282 -2.64 6.12 -25.59
CA HIS A 282 -2.87 4.93 -26.41
C HIS A 282 -2.20 3.70 -25.81
N LEU A 283 -2.97 2.63 -25.62
CA LEU A 283 -2.42 1.33 -25.24
C LEU A 283 -1.66 0.75 -26.44
N SER A 284 -0.35 0.60 -26.28
CA SER A 284 0.54 0.00 -27.27
C SER A 284 0.66 -1.51 -27.07
N THR A 285 1.21 -2.22 -28.06
CA THR A 285 1.37 -3.67 -28.04
C THR A 285 2.16 -4.16 -26.82
N PHE A 286 3.16 -3.40 -26.36
CA PHE A 286 3.95 -3.76 -25.17
C PHE A 286 3.11 -3.76 -23.88
N HIS A 287 2.05 -2.96 -23.78
CA HIS A 287 1.13 -3.03 -22.64
C HIS A 287 0.41 -4.38 -22.60
N ILE A 288 -0.05 -4.89 -23.77
CA ILE A 288 -0.76 -6.18 -23.85
C ILE A 288 0.17 -7.32 -23.40
N PHE A 289 1.40 -7.36 -23.89
CA PHE A 289 2.38 -8.36 -23.47
C PHE A 289 2.75 -8.25 -22.01
N GLY A 290 3.01 -7.03 -21.50
CA GLY A 290 3.30 -6.79 -20.10
C GLY A 290 2.14 -7.20 -19.19
N PHE A 291 0.90 -6.89 -19.56
CA PHE A 291 -0.29 -7.31 -18.82
C PHE A 291 -0.44 -8.82 -18.76
N ALA A 292 -0.25 -9.51 -19.89
CA ALA A 292 -0.33 -10.97 -19.95
C ALA A 292 0.71 -11.61 -19.02
N LEU A 293 1.96 -11.12 -19.01
CA LEU A 293 3.02 -11.59 -18.11
C LEU A 293 2.70 -11.30 -16.64
N ILE A 294 2.19 -10.11 -16.32
CA ILE A 294 1.80 -9.77 -14.93
C ILE A 294 0.71 -10.72 -14.45
N ILE A 295 -0.36 -10.89 -15.22
CA ILE A 295 -1.49 -11.76 -14.85
C ILE A 295 -1.05 -13.22 -14.72
N ALA A 296 -0.18 -13.69 -15.62
CA ALA A 296 0.33 -15.06 -15.55
C ALA A 296 1.25 -15.32 -14.34
N GLY A 297 1.95 -14.30 -13.88
CA GLY A 297 2.89 -14.41 -12.75
C GLY A 297 2.24 -14.19 -11.37
N VAL A 298 1.15 -13.44 -11.30
CA VAL A 298 0.39 -13.20 -10.05
C VAL A 298 -0.49 -14.40 -9.73
#